data_db847df0a60d148825e48501ec642796
#
_entry.id   db847df0a60d148825e48501ec642796
#
_cell.length_a   1.000
_cell.length_b   1.000
_cell.length_c   1.000
_cell.angle_alpha   90.00
_cell.angle_beta   90.00
_cell.angle_gamma   90.00
#
_symmetry.space_group_name_H-M   'P 1'
#
loop_
_entity.id
_entity.type
_entity.pdbx_description
1 polymer ?
#
loop_
_entity_poly.entity_id
_entity_poly.type
_entity_poly.pdbx_seq_one_letter_code
_entity_poly.pdbx_strand_id
1 'polypeptide(L)'
;MHRIPLFALTLLLLLPLPGLGAEKCVKTEGEAAIVGGDIPSAKTEAVARAKWAAIEQTVGTEIKAGSIVQDFTLVDEIIKTQVGGVVKSYNILSQDNRPDTVLVRINACIEPQKAQEAVSALSLNNAVAVFLPARKPAARETDAYEETNILSETLIGKLTDQGYRVVDVAPTQAADAAEIEKAMKSGSTLTVRSLMYKFLSNVIIIGKIDYAVSTKKGEDIGYGLSMPFNNVTVRITYRIVARNSKTGNTEILTAGSDQARGTAGSVEDAAAKGMESLAAKLSPVILDKIASFIRGNVKKVAIRINGVGDIDTNQDIKGMLQQIVWVTEVEEKRMGEFVVGYPENSLYLANSLRQKGRFKVVDFTPYALTLEWIKQ
;
A
#
# COMPACT_ATOMS: atom_id res chain seq x y z
N MET A 1 -48.53 -61.70 -0.56
CA MET A 1 -47.50 -61.47 0.41
C MET A 1 -46.16 -61.33 -0.29
N HIS A 2 -45.76 -60.08 -0.65
CA HIS A 2 -44.45 -59.80 -1.23
C HIS A 2 -43.80 -58.68 -0.41
N ARG A 3 -42.74 -59.02 0.28
CA ARG A 3 -41.91 -58.09 1.08
C ARG A 3 -40.84 -57.51 0.15
N ILE A 4 -40.81 -56.22 -0.01
CA ILE A 4 -39.77 -55.47 -0.73
C ILE A 4 -38.79 -54.99 0.38
N PRO A 5 -37.48 -55.23 0.30
CA PRO A 5 -36.51 -54.64 1.22
C PRO A 5 -36.14 -53.20 0.80
N LEU A 6 -36.25 -52.32 1.73
CA LEU A 6 -35.86 -50.90 1.63
C LEU A 6 -34.35 -50.78 1.73
N PHE A 7 -33.69 -50.54 0.57
CA PHE A 7 -32.27 -50.20 0.55
C PHE A 7 -32.09 -48.73 0.89
N ALA A 8 -31.65 -48.39 2.08
CA ALA A 8 -31.29 -47.05 2.47
C ALA A 8 -29.92 -46.72 1.84
N LEU A 9 -29.93 -45.92 0.76
CA LEU A 9 -28.73 -45.38 0.14
C LEU A 9 -28.25 -44.20 0.95
N THR A 10 -27.26 -44.40 1.82
CA THR A 10 -26.57 -43.36 2.58
C THR A 10 -25.63 -42.61 1.64
N LEU A 11 -26.11 -41.48 1.07
CA LEU A 11 -25.28 -40.57 0.31
C LEU A 11 -24.38 -39.79 1.26
N LEU A 12 -23.14 -40.24 1.42
CA LEU A 12 -22.10 -39.55 2.18
C LEU A 12 -21.70 -38.27 1.42
N LEU A 13 -22.22 -37.12 1.82
CA LEU A 13 -21.81 -35.80 1.31
C LEU A 13 -20.35 -35.56 1.75
N LEU A 14 -19.42 -35.80 0.83
CA LEU A 14 -18.06 -35.29 0.89
C LEU A 14 -18.11 -33.76 0.72
N LEU A 15 -18.26 -33.05 1.83
CA LEU A 15 -17.97 -31.61 1.86
C LEU A 15 -16.47 -31.44 1.66
N PRO A 16 -16.03 -30.67 0.66
CA PRO A 16 -14.62 -30.31 0.57
C PRO A 16 -14.28 -29.46 1.82
N LEU A 17 -13.44 -30.01 2.68
CA LEU A 17 -12.78 -29.25 3.73
C LEU A 17 -12.08 -28.06 3.07
N PRO A 18 -12.22 -26.81 3.60
CA PRO A 18 -11.45 -25.67 3.11
C PRO A 18 -9.98 -26.04 3.25
N GLY A 19 -9.29 -26.14 2.10
CA GLY A 19 -7.90 -26.51 2.05
C GLY A 19 -7.10 -25.52 2.89
N LEU A 20 -6.46 -26.00 3.95
CA LEU A 20 -5.32 -25.37 4.57
C LEU A 20 -4.36 -25.02 3.43
N GLY A 21 -4.06 -23.74 3.23
CA GLY A 21 -3.23 -23.28 2.14
C GLY A 21 -1.96 -24.10 2.06
N ALA A 22 -1.72 -24.75 0.91
CA ALA A 22 -0.59 -25.64 0.74
C ALA A 22 0.70 -24.86 0.98
N GLU A 23 1.54 -25.34 1.91
CA GLU A 23 2.86 -24.77 2.15
C GLU A 23 3.68 -24.80 0.86
N LYS A 24 4.40 -23.72 0.58
CA LYS A 24 5.34 -23.63 -0.53
C LYS A 24 6.76 -23.60 0.01
N CYS A 25 7.54 -24.65 -0.27
CA CYS A 25 8.94 -24.70 0.12
C CYS A 25 9.82 -24.20 -1.03
N VAL A 26 10.70 -23.25 -0.73
CA VAL A 26 11.59 -22.61 -1.68
C VAL A 26 13.02 -22.55 -1.17
N LYS A 27 13.99 -22.64 -2.10
CA LYS A 27 15.41 -22.48 -1.79
C LYS A 27 15.81 -21.05 -2.06
N THR A 28 16.37 -20.39 -1.06
CA THR A 28 16.81 -19.01 -1.14
C THR A 28 18.16 -18.81 -0.47
N GLU A 29 18.78 -17.68 -0.75
CA GLU A 29 20.04 -17.30 -0.15
C GLU A 29 19.95 -15.89 0.43
N GLY A 30 20.77 -15.63 1.45
CA GLY A 30 20.93 -14.32 2.06
C GLY A 30 22.40 -14.09 2.38
N GLU A 31 22.87 -12.89 2.17
CA GLU A 31 24.23 -12.46 2.41
C GLU A 31 24.24 -11.25 3.34
N ALA A 32 25.14 -11.24 4.33
CA ALA A 32 25.29 -10.15 5.26
C ALA A 32 26.78 -9.84 5.51
N ALA A 33 27.09 -8.54 5.70
CA ALA A 33 28.44 -8.09 5.96
C ALA A 33 28.91 -8.44 7.39
N ILE A 34 30.19 -8.81 7.52
CA ILE A 34 30.84 -9.01 8.81
C ILE A 34 31.33 -7.66 9.30
N VAL A 35 30.69 -7.11 10.33
CA VAL A 35 31.06 -5.84 10.94
C VAL A 35 31.86 -6.10 12.20
N GLY A 36 33.07 -5.53 12.30
CA GLY A 36 33.90 -5.68 13.49
C GLY A 36 34.36 -7.12 13.79
N GLY A 37 34.34 -8.02 12.77
CA GLY A 37 34.69 -9.44 12.95
C GLY A 37 33.56 -10.30 13.56
N ASP A 38 32.35 -9.77 13.75
CA ASP A 38 31.21 -10.47 14.35
C ASP A 38 30.50 -11.37 13.32
N ILE A 39 31.05 -12.57 13.13
CA ILE A 39 30.49 -13.60 12.26
C ILE A 39 29.11 -14.11 12.76
N PRO A 40 28.87 -14.34 14.08
CA PRO A 40 27.56 -14.75 14.58
C PRO A 40 26.43 -13.80 14.20
N SER A 41 26.62 -12.49 14.38
CA SER A 41 25.61 -11.48 14.01
C SER A 41 25.40 -11.43 12.50
N ALA A 42 26.46 -11.48 11.68
CA ALA A 42 26.39 -11.55 10.24
C ALA A 42 25.63 -12.79 9.76
N LYS A 43 25.83 -13.96 10.40
CA LYS A 43 25.07 -15.17 10.11
C LYS A 43 23.58 -15.01 10.40
N THR A 44 23.24 -14.43 11.56
CA THR A 44 21.85 -14.19 11.96
C THR A 44 21.15 -13.30 10.93
N GLU A 45 21.81 -12.21 10.52
CA GLU A 45 21.33 -11.30 9.50
C GLU A 45 21.18 -12.01 8.12
N ALA A 46 22.17 -12.81 7.72
CA ALA A 46 22.11 -13.58 6.45
C ALA A 46 20.93 -14.57 6.43
N VAL A 47 20.65 -15.25 7.55
CA VAL A 47 19.47 -16.13 7.68
C VAL A 47 18.18 -15.33 7.58
N ALA A 48 18.10 -14.16 8.22
CA ALA A 48 16.92 -13.29 8.14
C ALA A 48 16.66 -12.81 6.70
N ARG A 49 17.71 -12.43 5.97
CA ARG A 49 17.64 -12.07 4.54
C ARG A 49 17.18 -13.23 3.67
N ALA A 50 17.71 -14.43 3.90
CA ALA A 50 17.30 -15.63 3.17
C ALA A 50 15.82 -15.97 3.40
N LYS A 51 15.31 -15.86 4.63
CA LYS A 51 13.88 -16.04 4.94
C LYS A 51 13.02 -14.99 4.24
N TRP A 52 13.45 -13.74 4.23
CA TRP A 52 12.75 -12.68 3.54
C TRP A 52 12.68 -12.96 2.02
N ALA A 53 13.77 -13.34 1.39
CA ALA A 53 13.79 -13.75 -0.01
C ALA A 53 12.83 -14.92 -0.30
N ALA A 54 12.66 -15.87 0.65
CA ALA A 54 11.70 -16.96 0.51
C ALA A 54 10.25 -16.47 0.56
N ILE A 55 9.94 -15.47 1.39
CA ILE A 55 8.63 -14.82 1.45
C ILE A 55 8.34 -14.10 0.13
N GLU A 56 9.26 -13.29 -0.37
CA GLU A 56 9.13 -12.60 -1.66
C GLU A 56 8.88 -13.56 -2.82
N GLN A 57 9.68 -14.61 -2.91
CA GLN A 57 9.54 -15.64 -3.96
C GLN A 57 8.20 -16.40 -3.87
N THR A 58 7.65 -16.54 -2.67
CA THR A 58 6.37 -17.23 -2.46
C THR A 58 5.19 -16.35 -2.85
N VAL A 59 5.26 -15.07 -2.56
CA VAL A 59 4.23 -14.07 -2.91
C VAL A 59 4.22 -13.78 -4.41
N GLY A 60 5.35 -14.03 -5.11
CA GLY A 60 5.44 -13.87 -6.57
C GLY A 60 5.45 -12.41 -7.03
N THR A 61 5.65 -11.49 -6.13
CA THR A 61 5.86 -10.07 -6.42
C THR A 61 7.35 -9.77 -6.25
N GLU A 62 7.99 -9.27 -7.29
CA GLU A 62 9.20 -8.46 -7.11
C GLU A 62 8.79 -7.21 -6.33
N ILE A 63 8.72 -7.36 -5.03
CA ILE A 63 8.59 -6.21 -4.18
C ILE A 63 9.93 -5.53 -4.32
N LYS A 64 9.94 -4.30 -4.84
CA LYS A 64 11.11 -3.43 -4.77
C LYS A 64 11.38 -3.05 -3.29
N ALA A 65 11.35 -4.06 -2.43
CA ALA A 65 11.60 -3.98 -1.00
C ALA A 65 13.07 -3.68 -0.70
N GLY A 66 13.95 -3.83 -1.66
CA GLY A 66 15.37 -3.53 -1.50
C GLY A 66 15.67 -2.09 -1.04
N SER A 67 14.73 -1.16 -1.20
CA SER A 67 14.83 0.20 -0.66
C SER A 67 14.15 0.38 0.71
N ILE A 68 13.35 -0.59 1.15
CA ILE A 68 12.51 -0.46 2.36
C ILE A 68 13.15 -1.18 3.56
N VAL A 69 13.91 -2.24 3.31
CA VAL A 69 14.44 -3.10 4.38
C VAL A 69 15.95 -2.99 4.47
N GLN A 70 16.45 -2.26 5.46
CA GLN A 70 17.89 -2.20 5.75
C GLN A 70 18.32 -3.13 6.91
N ASP A 71 17.37 -3.61 7.73
CA ASP A 71 17.61 -4.50 8.88
C ASP A 71 16.68 -5.71 8.85
N PHE A 72 17.18 -6.78 8.31
CA PHE A 72 16.41 -8.00 8.13
C PHE A 72 16.20 -8.77 9.44
N THR A 73 17.04 -8.53 10.45
CA THR A 73 16.85 -9.13 11.77
C THR A 73 15.61 -8.56 12.45
N LEU A 74 15.42 -7.24 12.36
CA LEU A 74 14.20 -6.57 12.83
C LEU A 74 12.98 -7.06 12.04
N VAL A 75 13.10 -7.23 10.74
CA VAL A 75 12.03 -7.77 9.88
C VAL A 75 11.65 -9.19 10.28
N ASP A 76 12.62 -10.07 10.52
CA ASP A 76 12.35 -11.45 10.95
C ASP A 76 11.62 -11.48 12.31
N GLU A 77 11.98 -10.58 13.24
CA GLU A 77 11.31 -10.47 14.54
C GLU A 77 9.89 -9.94 14.42
N ILE A 78 9.64 -8.98 13.54
CA ILE A 78 8.30 -8.47 13.23
C ILE A 78 7.42 -9.56 12.63
N ILE A 79 7.95 -10.30 11.65
CA ILE A 79 7.24 -11.41 11.02
C ILE A 79 6.86 -12.46 12.07
N LYS A 80 7.76 -12.78 12.99
CA LYS A 80 7.48 -13.72 14.08
C LYS A 80 6.42 -13.22 15.04
N THR A 81 6.47 -11.96 15.42
CA THR A 81 5.61 -11.39 16.47
C THR A 81 4.23 -10.98 15.99
N GLN A 82 4.12 -10.42 14.78
CA GLN A 82 2.85 -9.86 14.28
C GLN A 82 2.08 -10.79 13.35
N VAL A 83 2.76 -11.61 12.57
CA VAL A 83 2.11 -12.48 11.59
C VAL A 83 2.24 -13.96 11.94
N GLY A 84 3.02 -14.31 12.93
CA GLY A 84 3.29 -15.65 13.45
C GLY A 84 3.06 -16.83 12.48
N GLY A 85 4.10 -17.60 12.20
CA GLY A 85 4.01 -18.80 11.37
C GLY A 85 3.99 -18.57 9.86
N VAL A 86 4.50 -17.44 9.36
CA VAL A 86 4.75 -17.23 7.92
C VAL A 86 5.77 -18.24 7.42
N VAL A 87 6.91 -18.31 8.09
CA VAL A 87 7.92 -19.34 7.88
C VAL A 87 7.61 -20.48 8.83
N LYS A 88 7.02 -21.55 8.32
CA LYS A 88 6.65 -22.74 9.12
C LYS A 88 7.88 -23.50 9.58
N SER A 89 8.83 -23.69 8.68
CA SER A 89 10.09 -24.35 8.96
C SER A 89 11.17 -23.87 7.99
N TYR A 90 12.41 -23.96 8.39
CA TYR A 90 13.54 -23.77 7.48
C TYR A 90 14.73 -24.63 7.91
N ASN A 91 15.54 -25.02 6.93
CA ASN A 91 16.79 -25.74 7.13
C ASN A 91 17.92 -25.02 6.42
N ILE A 92 19.05 -24.83 7.09
CA ILE A 92 20.27 -24.30 6.47
C ILE A 92 20.88 -25.41 5.62
N LEU A 93 21.00 -25.15 4.31
CA LEU A 93 21.59 -26.06 3.34
C LEU A 93 23.11 -25.91 3.27
N SER A 94 23.59 -24.65 3.33
CA SER A 94 25.01 -24.32 3.35
C SER A 94 25.25 -22.96 3.99
N GLN A 95 26.45 -22.79 4.54
CA GLN A 95 26.98 -21.54 5.03
C GLN A 95 28.39 -21.37 4.45
N ASP A 96 28.68 -20.21 3.89
CA ASP A 96 29.97 -19.85 3.34
C ASP A 96 30.43 -18.55 4.00
N ASN A 97 31.54 -18.63 4.74
CA ASN A 97 32.15 -17.47 5.41
C ASN A 97 33.22 -16.92 4.47
N ARG A 98 32.92 -15.79 3.85
CA ARG A 98 33.84 -15.03 3.02
C ARG A 98 34.63 -14.04 3.88
N PRO A 99 35.66 -13.37 3.35
CA PRO A 99 36.45 -12.41 4.14
C PRO A 99 35.62 -11.32 4.80
N ASP A 100 34.63 -10.77 4.08
CA ASP A 100 33.85 -9.61 4.52
C ASP A 100 32.36 -9.89 4.67
N THR A 101 31.89 -11.11 4.30
CA THR A 101 30.46 -11.45 4.29
C THR A 101 30.21 -12.89 4.73
N VAL A 102 29.01 -13.16 5.23
CA VAL A 102 28.49 -14.52 5.44
C VAL A 102 27.35 -14.74 4.45
N LEU A 103 27.47 -15.78 3.62
CA LEU A 103 26.42 -16.24 2.73
C LEU A 103 25.76 -17.49 3.32
N VAL A 104 24.43 -17.48 3.44
CA VAL A 104 23.66 -18.62 3.92
C VAL A 104 22.61 -19.01 2.88
N ARG A 105 22.52 -20.31 2.57
CA ARG A 105 21.45 -20.88 1.75
C ARG A 105 20.51 -21.66 2.64
N ILE A 106 19.22 -21.44 2.47
CA ILE A 106 18.18 -22.15 3.21
C ILE A 106 17.16 -22.80 2.27
N ASN A 107 16.48 -23.84 2.77
CA ASN A 107 15.21 -24.29 2.23
C ASN A 107 14.14 -23.89 3.25
N ALA A 108 13.24 -23.00 2.90
CA ALA A 108 12.20 -22.48 3.79
C ALA A 108 10.81 -22.84 3.27
N CYS A 109 9.94 -23.32 4.15
CA CYS A 109 8.54 -23.63 3.86
C CYS A 109 7.66 -22.46 4.36
N ILE A 110 6.96 -21.83 3.45
CA ILE A 110 6.23 -20.58 3.62
C ILE A 110 4.74 -20.86 3.46
N GLU A 111 3.93 -20.24 4.32
CA GLU A 111 2.48 -20.17 4.18
C GLU A 111 2.11 -18.96 3.29
N PRO A 112 1.61 -19.16 2.05
CA PRO A 112 1.47 -18.06 1.08
C PRO A 112 0.54 -16.93 1.54
N GLN A 113 -0.58 -17.24 2.23
CA GLN A 113 -1.50 -16.22 2.73
C GLN A 113 -0.84 -15.35 3.80
N LYS A 114 -0.15 -15.96 4.75
CA LYS A 114 0.59 -15.21 5.78
C LYS A 114 1.80 -14.48 5.22
N ALA A 115 2.44 -15.01 4.18
CA ALA A 115 3.50 -14.31 3.48
C ALA A 115 2.98 -13.01 2.87
N GLN A 116 1.82 -13.04 2.22
CA GLN A 116 1.19 -11.86 1.66
C GLN A 116 0.79 -10.86 2.75
N GLU A 117 0.28 -11.33 3.90
CA GLU A 117 -0.04 -10.47 5.05
C GLU A 117 1.22 -9.81 5.64
N ALA A 118 2.33 -10.57 5.79
CA ALA A 118 3.59 -10.07 6.31
C ALA A 118 4.19 -8.99 5.39
N VAL A 119 4.25 -9.26 4.10
CA VAL A 119 4.72 -8.31 3.11
C VAL A 119 3.86 -7.04 3.14
N SER A 120 2.55 -7.20 3.19
CA SER A 120 1.62 -6.08 3.28
C SER A 120 1.82 -5.27 4.56
N ALA A 121 2.00 -5.94 5.71
CA ALA A 121 2.23 -5.28 6.99
C ALA A 121 3.52 -4.44 6.98
N LEU A 122 4.59 -4.92 6.36
CA LEU A 122 5.88 -4.23 6.28
C LEU A 122 5.90 -3.11 5.23
N SER A 123 5.10 -3.24 4.20
CA SER A 123 5.09 -2.32 3.05
C SER A 123 3.99 -1.27 3.11
N LEU A 124 2.96 -1.47 3.93
CA LEU A 124 1.82 -0.56 4.13
C LEU A 124 2.19 0.76 4.80
N ASN A 125 3.36 1.28 4.52
CA ASN A 125 3.89 2.46 5.17
C ASN A 125 3.28 3.72 4.56
N ASN A 126 2.06 4.07 4.99
CA ASN A 126 1.43 5.36 4.71
C ASN A 126 1.27 5.68 3.21
N ALA A 127 0.98 4.65 2.42
CA ALA A 127 0.82 4.79 0.99
C ALA A 127 -0.64 4.93 0.58
N VAL A 128 -0.88 5.78 -0.40
CA VAL A 128 -2.17 5.96 -1.08
C VAL A 128 -2.04 5.47 -2.51
N ALA A 129 -2.93 4.58 -2.93
CA ALA A 129 -3.03 4.17 -4.32
C ALA A 129 -4.17 4.94 -5.00
N VAL A 130 -3.94 5.45 -6.19
CA VAL A 130 -4.95 6.15 -7.01
C VAL A 130 -5.16 5.35 -8.29
N PHE A 131 -6.39 4.84 -8.47
CA PHE A 131 -6.79 4.12 -9.66
C PHE A 131 -8.15 4.60 -10.16
N LEU A 132 -8.12 5.55 -11.08
CA LEU A 132 -9.28 6.22 -11.67
C LEU A 132 -9.18 6.23 -13.20
N PRO A 133 -9.23 5.05 -13.85
CA PRO A 133 -9.13 4.97 -15.29
C PRO A 133 -10.27 5.69 -15.99
N ALA A 134 -9.98 6.29 -17.14
CA ALA A 134 -10.92 7.00 -17.97
C ALA A 134 -10.99 6.33 -19.36
N ARG A 135 -12.17 6.34 -20.00
CA ARG A 135 -12.25 6.07 -21.44
C ARG A 135 -11.86 7.30 -22.24
N LYS A 136 -11.51 7.12 -23.50
CA LYS A 136 -11.41 8.27 -24.41
C LYS A 136 -12.77 8.94 -24.61
N PRO A 137 -12.82 10.25 -24.78
CA PRO A 137 -14.03 10.91 -25.21
C PRO A 137 -14.56 10.28 -26.51
N ALA A 138 -15.85 10.05 -26.59
CA ALA A 138 -16.51 9.36 -27.72
C ALA A 138 -16.09 7.87 -27.95
N ALA A 139 -15.38 7.26 -26.99
CA ALA A 139 -15.07 5.83 -27.04
C ALA A 139 -16.33 4.95 -26.99
N ARG A 140 -16.26 3.78 -27.59
CA ARG A 140 -17.32 2.76 -27.50
C ARG A 140 -17.29 2.08 -26.14
N GLU A 141 -18.39 1.46 -25.75
CA GLU A 141 -18.44 0.71 -24.48
C GLU A 141 -17.43 -0.46 -24.41
N THR A 142 -16.99 -0.94 -25.55
CA THR A 142 -16.00 -2.03 -25.70
C THR A 142 -14.56 -1.56 -25.66
N ASP A 143 -14.30 -0.24 -25.77
CA ASP A 143 -12.95 0.29 -25.81
C ASP A 143 -12.31 0.23 -24.43
N ALA A 144 -11.00 0.03 -24.38
CA ALA A 144 -10.22 -0.05 -23.15
C ALA A 144 -10.21 1.29 -22.41
N TYR A 145 -10.09 1.21 -21.09
CA TYR A 145 -9.83 2.37 -20.25
C TYR A 145 -8.35 2.76 -20.32
N GLU A 146 -8.10 4.06 -20.33
CA GLU A 146 -6.77 4.64 -20.15
C GLU A 146 -6.55 4.91 -18.67
N GLU A 147 -5.36 4.59 -18.18
CA GLU A 147 -5.03 4.65 -16.76
C GLU A 147 -4.70 6.08 -16.32
N THR A 148 -4.02 6.83 -17.19
CA THR A 148 -3.60 8.21 -16.92
C THR A 148 -4.63 9.20 -17.44
N ASN A 149 -5.01 10.16 -16.59
CA ASN A 149 -5.90 11.26 -16.97
C ASN A 149 -5.70 12.46 -16.03
N ILE A 150 -6.23 13.62 -16.42
CA ILE A 150 -6.06 14.88 -15.69
C ILE A 150 -6.50 14.77 -14.22
N LEU A 151 -7.58 14.05 -13.91
CA LEU A 151 -8.05 13.91 -12.53
C LEU A 151 -7.12 13.06 -11.69
N SER A 152 -6.68 11.90 -12.21
CA SER A 152 -5.76 11.02 -11.49
C SER A 152 -4.43 11.73 -11.22
N GLU A 153 -3.86 12.36 -12.23
CA GLU A 153 -2.60 13.12 -12.10
C GLU A 153 -2.72 14.31 -11.14
N THR A 154 -3.83 15.04 -11.18
CA THR A 154 -4.08 16.15 -10.24
C THR A 154 -4.18 15.65 -8.80
N LEU A 155 -4.85 14.52 -8.57
CA LEU A 155 -4.95 13.93 -7.24
C LEU A 155 -3.60 13.42 -6.74
N ILE A 156 -2.84 12.74 -7.61
CA ILE A 156 -1.49 12.26 -7.30
C ILE A 156 -0.59 13.44 -6.92
N GLY A 157 -0.57 14.50 -7.72
CA GLY A 157 0.20 15.70 -7.43
C GLY A 157 -0.15 16.31 -6.07
N LYS A 158 -1.44 16.54 -5.80
CA LYS A 158 -1.90 17.12 -4.53
C LYS A 158 -1.62 16.22 -3.32
N LEU A 159 -1.73 14.90 -3.46
CA LEU A 159 -1.36 13.96 -2.40
C LEU A 159 0.14 14.03 -2.12
N THR A 160 0.95 14.07 -3.17
CA THR A 160 2.43 14.17 -3.06
C THR A 160 2.85 15.49 -2.42
N ASP A 161 2.22 16.61 -2.81
CA ASP A 161 2.47 17.94 -2.23
C ASP A 161 2.15 17.98 -0.72
N GLN A 162 1.16 17.22 -0.28
CA GLN A 162 0.85 17.06 1.14
C GLN A 162 1.72 16.02 1.87
N GLY A 163 2.73 15.45 1.19
CA GLY A 163 3.68 14.50 1.75
C GLY A 163 3.17 13.07 1.81
N TYR A 164 2.05 12.72 1.17
CA TYR A 164 1.63 11.33 1.05
C TYR A 164 2.53 10.57 0.06
N ARG A 165 2.88 9.36 0.42
CA ARG A 165 3.49 8.44 -0.53
C ARG A 165 2.40 7.91 -1.46
N VAL A 166 2.49 8.22 -2.73
CA VAL A 166 1.59 7.67 -3.75
C VAL A 166 2.24 6.47 -4.42
N VAL A 167 1.50 5.38 -4.53
CA VAL A 167 1.95 4.17 -5.22
C VAL A 167 1.34 4.15 -6.60
N ASP A 168 2.19 3.98 -7.60
CA ASP A 168 1.76 3.74 -8.97
C ASP A 168 1.08 2.36 -9.05
N VAL A 169 -0.16 2.37 -9.51
CA VAL A 169 -1.00 1.18 -9.65
C VAL A 169 -1.25 0.82 -11.12
N ALA A 170 -0.50 1.45 -12.03
CA ALA A 170 -0.58 1.08 -13.44
C ALA A 170 -0.35 -0.43 -13.61
N PRO A 171 -1.31 -1.17 -14.20
CA PRO A 171 -1.19 -2.61 -14.36
C PRO A 171 -0.02 -2.92 -15.28
N THR A 172 0.95 -3.64 -14.76
CA THR A 172 2.10 -4.12 -15.54
C THR A 172 1.75 -5.32 -16.43
N GLN A 173 0.59 -5.95 -16.19
CA GLN A 173 0.11 -7.14 -16.91
C GLN A 173 -1.40 -7.07 -17.16
N ALA A 174 -1.85 -7.66 -18.27
CA ALA A 174 -3.28 -7.73 -18.62
C ALA A 174 -4.15 -8.42 -17.53
N ALA A 175 -3.58 -9.36 -16.77
CA ALA A 175 -4.26 -10.01 -15.65
C ALA A 175 -4.58 -9.01 -14.52
N ASP A 176 -3.74 -8.02 -14.31
CA ASP A 176 -3.92 -6.99 -13.27
C ASP A 176 -5.09 -6.06 -13.62
N ALA A 177 -5.18 -5.67 -14.89
CA ALA A 177 -6.29 -4.85 -15.38
C ALA A 177 -7.63 -5.57 -15.21
N ALA A 178 -7.71 -6.87 -15.50
CA ALA A 178 -8.91 -7.68 -15.33
C ALA A 178 -9.33 -7.82 -13.85
N GLU A 179 -8.37 -7.97 -12.92
CA GLU A 179 -8.64 -8.04 -11.49
C GLU A 179 -9.19 -6.71 -10.95
N ILE A 180 -8.61 -5.60 -11.39
CA ILE A 180 -9.05 -4.25 -11.05
C ILE A 180 -10.47 -4.00 -11.60
N GLU A 181 -10.73 -4.34 -12.86
CA GLU A 181 -12.04 -4.22 -13.46
C GLU A 181 -13.10 -5.06 -12.72
N LYS A 182 -12.75 -6.29 -12.31
CA LYS A 182 -13.60 -7.15 -11.50
C LYS A 182 -13.88 -6.52 -10.13
N ALA A 183 -12.88 -5.91 -9.48
CA ALA A 183 -13.06 -5.21 -8.20
C ALA A 183 -14.02 -4.03 -8.34
N MET A 184 -13.90 -3.27 -9.42
CA MET A 184 -14.77 -2.15 -9.72
C MET A 184 -16.21 -2.58 -10.00
N LYS A 185 -16.41 -3.63 -10.78
CA LYS A 185 -17.74 -4.16 -11.12
C LYS A 185 -18.42 -4.83 -9.92
N SER A 186 -17.72 -5.64 -9.17
CA SER A 186 -18.28 -6.39 -8.04
C SER A 186 -18.58 -5.50 -6.83
N GLY A 187 -17.85 -4.40 -6.68
CA GLY A 187 -17.90 -3.56 -5.46
C GLY A 187 -17.56 -4.31 -4.17
N SER A 188 -16.99 -5.51 -4.30
CA SER A 188 -16.69 -6.39 -3.18
C SER A 188 -15.49 -5.84 -2.38
N THR A 189 -15.69 -5.67 -1.08
CA THR A 189 -14.61 -5.27 -0.15
C THR A 189 -13.46 -6.26 -0.13
N LEU A 190 -13.71 -7.56 -0.37
CA LEU A 190 -12.67 -8.59 -0.44
C LEU A 190 -11.75 -8.38 -1.64
N THR A 191 -12.31 -8.04 -2.81
CA THR A 191 -11.51 -7.79 -4.02
C THR A 191 -10.72 -6.50 -3.89
N VAL A 192 -11.30 -5.44 -3.31
CA VAL A 192 -10.58 -4.19 -3.02
C VAL A 192 -9.46 -4.44 -2.00
N ARG A 193 -9.70 -5.27 -0.99
CA ARG A 193 -8.68 -5.67 -0.01
C ARG A 193 -7.50 -6.40 -0.68
N SER A 194 -7.77 -7.30 -1.64
CA SER A 194 -6.73 -7.96 -2.43
C SER A 194 -5.87 -6.95 -3.20
N LEU A 195 -6.50 -5.95 -3.83
CA LEU A 195 -5.79 -4.87 -4.52
C LEU A 195 -4.95 -4.02 -3.56
N MET A 196 -5.47 -3.67 -2.38
CA MET A 196 -4.69 -2.93 -1.38
C MET A 196 -3.43 -3.71 -0.97
N TYR A 197 -3.52 -5.02 -0.80
CA TYR A 197 -2.38 -5.88 -0.54
C TYR A 197 -1.40 -5.92 -1.71
N LYS A 198 -1.91 -6.03 -2.93
CA LYS A 198 -1.10 -6.07 -4.14
C LYS A 198 -0.31 -4.77 -4.36
N PHE A 199 -0.96 -3.63 -4.13
CA PHE A 199 -0.35 -2.31 -4.30
C PHE A 199 0.32 -1.77 -3.02
N LEU A 200 0.32 -2.55 -1.94
CA LEU A 200 0.97 -2.18 -0.68
C LEU A 200 0.53 -0.80 -0.17
N SER A 201 -0.76 -0.52 -0.25
CA SER A 201 -1.33 0.77 0.15
C SER A 201 -2.28 0.63 1.34
N ASN A 202 -2.29 1.64 2.23
CA ASN A 202 -3.25 1.74 3.34
C ASN A 202 -4.58 2.31 2.89
N VAL A 203 -4.52 3.16 1.87
CA VAL A 203 -5.69 3.82 1.29
C VAL A 203 -5.67 3.58 -0.21
N ILE A 204 -6.80 3.24 -0.78
CA ILE A 204 -6.98 3.15 -2.21
C ILE A 204 -8.16 4.03 -2.65
N ILE A 205 -7.90 4.88 -3.63
CA ILE A 205 -8.92 5.65 -4.35
C ILE A 205 -9.17 4.88 -5.64
N ILE A 206 -10.33 4.26 -5.73
CA ILE A 206 -10.70 3.43 -6.88
C ILE A 206 -12.00 3.91 -7.50
N GLY A 207 -12.06 3.98 -8.83
CA GLY A 207 -13.25 4.45 -9.53
C GLY A 207 -13.14 4.26 -11.03
N LYS A 208 -14.06 4.84 -11.74
CA LYS A 208 -14.07 4.88 -13.21
C LYS A 208 -14.63 6.21 -13.69
N ILE A 209 -14.12 6.66 -14.82
CA ILE A 209 -14.51 7.90 -15.45
C ILE A 209 -15.06 7.59 -16.84
N ASP A 210 -16.26 8.09 -17.10
CA ASP A 210 -16.95 7.99 -18.37
C ASP A 210 -17.29 9.37 -18.91
N TYR A 211 -17.46 9.49 -20.24
CA TYR A 211 -17.80 10.72 -20.91
C TYR A 211 -19.16 10.62 -21.61
N ALA A 212 -19.92 11.70 -21.56
CA ALA A 212 -21.08 11.88 -22.41
C ALA A 212 -20.85 13.11 -23.32
N VAL A 213 -20.76 12.90 -24.61
CA VAL A 213 -20.48 13.92 -25.61
C VAL A 213 -21.79 14.40 -26.26
N SER A 214 -21.95 15.71 -26.36
CA SER A 214 -23.06 16.36 -27.10
C SER A 214 -22.49 17.47 -27.97
N THR A 215 -22.52 17.24 -29.28
CA THR A 215 -22.09 18.24 -30.27
C THR A 215 -23.29 19.06 -30.70
N LYS A 216 -23.23 20.38 -30.54
CA LYS A 216 -24.19 21.33 -31.13
C LYS A 216 -23.59 21.88 -32.41
N LYS A 217 -24.37 21.89 -33.48
CA LYS A 217 -24.02 22.66 -34.68
C LYS A 217 -23.87 24.13 -34.25
N GLY A 218 -22.76 24.73 -34.59
CA GLY A 218 -22.53 26.13 -34.33
C GLY A 218 -23.53 27.01 -35.11
N GLU A 219 -23.81 28.19 -34.58
CA GLU A 219 -24.48 29.23 -35.37
C GLU A 219 -23.56 29.66 -36.52
N ASP A 220 -24.15 29.97 -37.67
CA ASP A 220 -23.40 30.55 -38.80
C ASP A 220 -22.87 31.93 -38.40
N ILE A 221 -21.54 32.02 -38.28
CA ILE A 221 -20.85 33.28 -37.93
C ILE A 221 -20.58 34.17 -39.14
N GLY A 222 -21.19 33.86 -40.28
CA GLY A 222 -20.98 34.52 -41.57
C GLY A 222 -19.98 33.76 -42.44
N TYR A 223 -20.03 34.04 -43.75
CA TYR A 223 -19.18 33.39 -44.75
C TYR A 223 -19.33 31.85 -44.85
N GLY A 224 -20.43 31.28 -44.38
CA GLY A 224 -20.63 29.85 -44.41
C GLY A 224 -19.80 29.08 -43.38
N LEU A 225 -19.19 29.78 -42.42
CA LEU A 225 -18.41 29.18 -41.34
C LEU A 225 -19.31 28.96 -40.11
N SER A 226 -19.47 27.74 -39.72
CA SER A 226 -20.07 27.39 -38.43
C SER A 226 -19.03 26.82 -37.49
N MET A 227 -18.92 27.38 -36.28
CA MET A 227 -18.05 26.78 -35.24
C MET A 227 -18.86 25.84 -34.37
N PRO A 228 -18.66 24.52 -34.51
CA PRO A 228 -19.34 23.56 -33.64
C PRO A 228 -18.85 23.74 -32.21
N PHE A 229 -19.77 23.75 -31.25
CA PHE A 229 -19.46 23.67 -29.83
C PHE A 229 -19.68 22.24 -29.34
N ASN A 230 -18.63 21.65 -28.79
CA ASN A 230 -18.70 20.37 -28.14
C ASN A 230 -18.89 20.54 -26.63
N ASN A 231 -19.93 19.93 -26.10
CA ASN A 231 -20.18 19.84 -24.67
C ASN A 231 -19.86 18.41 -24.24
N VAL A 232 -18.91 18.27 -23.35
CA VAL A 232 -18.56 16.97 -22.77
C VAL A 232 -18.88 17.00 -21.28
N THR A 233 -19.70 16.07 -20.85
CA THR A 233 -19.96 15.81 -19.44
C THR A 233 -19.07 14.66 -18.99
N VAL A 234 -18.15 14.94 -18.09
CA VAL A 234 -17.29 13.96 -17.44
C VAL A 234 -18.00 13.47 -16.19
N ARG A 235 -18.14 12.16 -16.06
CA ARG A 235 -18.78 11.50 -14.91
C ARG A 235 -17.80 10.58 -14.25
N ILE A 236 -17.76 10.62 -12.91
CA ILE A 236 -16.97 9.68 -12.11
C ILE A 236 -17.86 8.93 -11.13
N THR A 237 -17.56 7.65 -10.96
CA THR A 237 -18.03 6.87 -9.80
C THR A 237 -16.81 6.36 -9.07
N TYR A 238 -16.71 6.63 -7.77
CA TYR A 238 -15.50 6.32 -7.00
C TYR A 238 -15.80 5.83 -5.59
N ARG A 239 -14.81 5.18 -5.00
CA ARG A 239 -14.75 4.81 -3.59
C ARG A 239 -13.37 5.14 -3.05
N ILE A 240 -13.32 5.58 -1.80
CA ILE A 240 -12.11 5.65 -1.01
C ILE A 240 -12.21 4.56 0.04
N VAL A 241 -11.27 3.65 0.03
CA VAL A 241 -11.22 2.52 0.93
C VAL A 241 -9.91 2.59 1.70
N ALA A 242 -9.97 2.40 3.00
CA ALA A 242 -8.82 2.40 3.87
C ALA A 242 -8.76 1.13 4.71
N ARG A 243 -7.56 0.76 5.14
CA ARG A 243 -7.36 -0.30 6.12
C ARG A 243 -7.32 0.31 7.52
N ASN A 244 -8.17 -0.17 8.39
CA ASN A 244 -8.13 0.19 9.80
C ASN A 244 -6.97 -0.56 10.48
N SER A 245 -5.97 0.17 10.96
CA SER A 245 -4.78 -0.41 11.60
C SER A 245 -5.05 -1.10 12.93
N LYS A 246 -6.18 -0.79 13.60
CA LYS A 246 -6.56 -1.39 14.89
C LYS A 246 -7.23 -2.75 14.71
N THR A 247 -8.11 -2.86 13.71
CA THR A 247 -8.93 -4.06 13.47
C THR A 247 -8.40 -4.93 12.33
N GLY A 248 -7.51 -4.39 11.48
CA GLY A 248 -7.07 -5.02 10.24
C GLY A 248 -8.15 -5.07 9.15
N ASN A 249 -9.34 -4.54 9.44
CA ASN A 249 -10.46 -4.55 8.51
C ASN A 249 -10.35 -3.43 7.48
N THR A 250 -11.01 -3.64 6.36
CA THR A 250 -11.14 -2.65 5.29
C THR A 250 -12.42 -1.86 5.49
N GLU A 251 -12.32 -0.53 5.50
CA GLU A 251 -13.41 0.42 5.70
C GLU A 251 -13.59 1.28 4.46
N ILE A 252 -14.83 1.52 4.06
CA ILE A 252 -15.15 2.49 3.00
C ILE A 252 -15.28 3.86 3.66
N LEU A 253 -14.33 4.75 3.38
CA LEU A 253 -14.35 6.13 3.90
C LEU A 253 -15.40 6.97 3.21
N THR A 254 -15.57 6.78 1.92
CA THR A 254 -16.60 7.41 1.13
C THR A 254 -16.82 6.67 -0.18
N ALA A 255 -18.01 6.80 -0.72
CA ALA A 255 -18.36 6.37 -2.06
C ALA A 255 -19.24 7.46 -2.68
N GLY A 256 -19.04 7.75 -3.94
CA GLY A 256 -19.78 8.81 -4.59
C GLY A 256 -19.77 8.71 -6.11
N SER A 257 -20.64 9.51 -6.68
CA SER A 257 -20.68 9.79 -8.11
C SER A 257 -20.79 11.31 -8.26
N ASP A 258 -20.01 11.84 -9.18
CA ASP A 258 -19.98 13.25 -9.46
C ASP A 258 -19.80 13.51 -10.96
N GLN A 259 -20.08 14.74 -11.39
CA GLN A 259 -19.92 15.13 -12.78
C GLN A 259 -19.53 16.59 -12.92
N ALA A 260 -18.82 16.89 -14.00
CA ALA A 260 -18.55 18.25 -14.44
C ALA A 260 -18.66 18.34 -15.96
N ARG A 261 -18.89 19.55 -16.47
CA ARG A 261 -19.06 19.80 -17.90
C ARG A 261 -17.95 20.73 -18.38
N GLY A 262 -17.38 20.38 -19.54
CA GLY A 262 -16.53 21.26 -20.29
C GLY A 262 -17.11 21.58 -21.66
N THR A 263 -16.79 22.74 -22.18
CA THR A 263 -17.24 23.22 -23.50
C THR A 263 -16.03 23.77 -24.25
N ALA A 264 -15.82 23.31 -25.49
CA ALA A 264 -14.75 23.77 -26.37
C ALA A 264 -15.08 23.53 -27.86
N GLY A 265 -14.19 23.97 -28.73
CA GLY A 265 -14.29 23.74 -30.18
C GLY A 265 -13.99 22.27 -30.56
N SER A 266 -13.11 21.57 -29.81
CA SER A 266 -12.87 20.14 -29.95
C SER A 266 -13.50 19.34 -28.81
N VAL A 267 -13.71 18.04 -29.03
CA VAL A 267 -14.22 17.11 -28.02
C VAL A 267 -13.16 16.89 -26.93
N GLU A 268 -11.91 16.81 -27.33
CA GLU A 268 -10.76 16.60 -26.47
C GLU A 268 -10.58 17.78 -25.48
N ASP A 269 -10.61 19.00 -25.99
CA ASP A 269 -10.48 20.20 -25.13
C ASP A 269 -11.70 20.37 -24.21
N ALA A 270 -12.89 20.04 -24.68
CA ALA A 270 -14.09 20.04 -23.84
C ALA A 270 -13.99 18.97 -22.73
N ALA A 271 -13.48 17.79 -23.04
CA ALA A 271 -13.23 16.75 -22.06
C ALA A 271 -12.17 17.16 -21.03
N ALA A 272 -11.05 17.76 -21.47
CA ALA A 272 -10.01 18.26 -20.60
C ALA A 272 -10.54 19.30 -19.61
N LYS A 273 -11.28 20.32 -20.08
CA LYS A 273 -11.93 21.33 -19.21
C LYS A 273 -12.91 20.72 -18.22
N GLY A 274 -13.70 19.73 -18.66
CA GLY A 274 -14.60 19.00 -17.79
C GLY A 274 -13.85 18.23 -16.70
N MET A 275 -12.72 17.61 -17.07
CA MET A 275 -11.87 16.86 -16.14
C MET A 275 -11.18 17.78 -15.13
N GLU A 276 -10.64 18.92 -15.56
CA GLU A 276 -10.06 19.95 -14.69
C GLU A 276 -11.08 20.47 -13.67
N SER A 277 -12.30 20.77 -14.14
CA SER A 277 -13.42 21.18 -13.28
C SER A 277 -13.77 20.12 -12.25
N LEU A 278 -13.79 18.85 -12.67
CA LEU A 278 -14.06 17.70 -11.79
C LEU A 278 -12.93 17.55 -10.77
N ALA A 279 -11.68 17.66 -11.19
CA ALA A 279 -10.51 17.59 -10.33
C ALA A 279 -10.49 18.71 -9.28
N ALA A 280 -10.81 19.94 -9.67
CA ALA A 280 -10.91 21.08 -8.75
C ALA A 280 -11.99 20.85 -7.68
N LYS A 281 -13.12 20.26 -8.04
CA LYS A 281 -14.23 19.96 -7.14
C LYS A 281 -13.94 18.80 -6.20
N LEU A 282 -13.41 17.69 -6.72
CA LEU A 282 -13.28 16.43 -5.96
C LEU A 282 -12.01 16.37 -5.12
N SER A 283 -10.89 16.94 -5.58
CA SER A 283 -9.63 16.81 -4.84
C SER A 283 -9.73 17.28 -3.39
N PRO A 284 -10.33 18.43 -3.06
CA PRO A 284 -10.46 18.86 -1.66
C PRO A 284 -11.28 17.88 -0.83
N VAL A 285 -12.37 17.33 -1.40
CA VAL A 285 -13.25 16.39 -0.70
C VAL A 285 -12.51 15.08 -0.41
N ILE A 286 -11.78 14.56 -1.37
CA ILE A 286 -11.00 13.32 -1.23
C ILE A 286 -9.91 13.49 -0.18
N LEU A 287 -9.15 14.58 -0.26
CA LEU A 287 -8.07 14.88 0.68
C LEU A 287 -8.59 15.07 2.11
N ASP A 288 -9.72 15.78 2.30
CA ASP A 288 -10.33 15.93 3.61
C ASP A 288 -10.81 14.61 4.21
N LYS A 289 -11.38 13.70 3.40
CA LYS A 289 -11.78 12.37 3.87
C LYS A 289 -10.59 11.54 4.33
N ILE A 290 -9.49 11.55 3.59
CA ILE A 290 -8.26 10.87 3.99
C ILE A 290 -7.69 11.49 5.27
N ALA A 291 -7.57 12.81 5.33
CA ALA A 291 -7.07 13.53 6.50
C ALA A 291 -7.95 13.27 7.75
N SER A 292 -9.26 13.24 7.59
CA SER A 292 -10.21 12.95 8.68
C SER A 292 -10.08 11.51 9.19
N PHE A 293 -9.90 10.54 8.28
CA PHE A 293 -9.63 9.15 8.64
C PHE A 293 -8.32 9.03 9.43
N ILE A 294 -7.26 9.70 8.99
CA ILE A 294 -5.97 9.71 9.68
C ILE A 294 -6.14 10.28 11.09
N ARG A 295 -6.76 11.46 11.24
CA ARG A 295 -7.00 12.10 12.55
C ARG A 295 -7.83 11.21 13.48
N GLY A 296 -8.84 10.53 12.96
CA GLY A 296 -9.70 9.63 13.75
C GLY A 296 -9.01 8.36 14.26
N ASN A 297 -7.89 7.99 13.65
CA ASN A 297 -7.12 6.80 14.00
C ASN A 297 -5.83 7.09 14.78
N VAL A 298 -5.56 8.34 15.13
CA VAL A 298 -4.36 8.73 15.87
C VAL A 298 -4.27 8.01 17.21
N LYS A 299 -3.09 7.51 17.50
CA LYS A 299 -2.68 6.94 18.80
C LYS A 299 -1.51 7.77 19.33
N LYS A 300 -1.37 7.83 20.63
CA LYS A 300 -0.18 8.40 21.26
C LYS A 300 0.90 7.32 21.37
N VAL A 301 2.04 7.58 20.75
CA VAL A 301 3.22 6.71 20.79
C VAL A 301 4.30 7.43 21.58
N ALA A 302 4.75 6.82 22.68
CA ALA A 302 5.85 7.32 23.47
C ALA A 302 7.18 6.97 22.77
N ILE A 303 8.07 7.93 22.59
CA ILE A 303 9.37 7.75 21.97
C ILE A 303 10.43 8.12 23.00
N ARG A 304 11.35 7.19 23.27
CA ARG A 304 12.56 7.43 24.05
C ARG A 304 13.78 7.30 23.15
N ILE A 305 14.63 8.31 23.15
CA ILE A 305 15.83 8.36 22.32
C ILE A 305 17.04 8.49 23.23
N ASN A 306 17.83 7.43 23.30
CA ASN A 306 19.06 7.41 24.07
C ASN A 306 20.18 8.14 23.33
N GLY A 307 21.13 8.71 24.05
CA GLY A 307 22.30 9.40 23.48
C GLY A 307 22.08 10.86 23.09
N VAL A 308 20.92 11.45 23.43
CA VAL A 308 20.65 12.88 23.27
C VAL A 308 21.33 13.65 24.41
N GLY A 309 22.37 14.43 24.09
CA GLY A 309 23.21 15.08 25.08
C GLY A 309 23.06 16.61 25.20
N ASP A 310 22.34 17.24 24.24
CA ASP A 310 22.21 18.68 24.16
C ASP A 310 20.85 19.10 23.59
N ILE A 311 20.50 20.36 23.78
CA ILE A 311 19.23 20.95 23.40
C ILE A 311 19.09 21.04 21.86
N ASP A 312 20.19 21.35 21.17
CA ASP A 312 20.16 21.53 19.71
C ASP A 312 19.87 20.20 19.04
N THR A 313 20.55 19.12 19.43
CA THR A 313 20.24 17.75 19.00
C THR A 313 18.77 17.38 19.29
N ASN A 314 18.25 17.77 20.46
CA ASN A 314 16.87 17.48 20.84
C ASN A 314 15.86 18.21 19.95
N GLN A 315 16.13 19.47 19.58
CA GLN A 315 15.29 20.25 18.66
C GLN A 315 15.36 19.70 17.22
N ASP A 316 16.55 19.29 16.76
CA ASP A 316 16.70 18.62 15.46
C ASP A 316 15.86 17.34 15.38
N ILE A 317 15.91 16.53 16.43
CA ILE A 317 15.09 15.31 16.54
C ILE A 317 13.60 15.65 16.49
N LYS A 318 13.16 16.67 17.23
CA LYS A 318 11.77 17.14 17.19
C LYS A 318 11.36 17.56 15.79
N GLY A 319 12.21 18.32 15.08
CA GLY A 319 11.99 18.69 13.70
C GLY A 319 11.88 17.48 12.76
N MET A 320 12.75 16.46 12.94
CA MET A 320 12.68 15.22 12.18
C MET A 320 11.39 14.44 12.44
N LEU A 321 10.92 14.37 13.68
CA LEU A 321 9.66 13.74 14.03
C LEU A 321 8.46 14.44 13.37
N GLN A 322 8.46 15.78 13.35
CA GLN A 322 7.41 16.58 12.71
C GLN A 322 7.35 16.41 11.19
N GLN A 323 8.47 16.06 10.57
CA GLN A 323 8.58 15.82 9.13
C GLN A 323 8.16 14.40 8.70
N ILE A 324 7.84 13.52 9.65
CA ILE A 324 7.38 12.18 9.30
C ILE A 324 5.92 12.25 8.85
N VAL A 325 5.67 11.71 7.68
CA VAL A 325 4.31 11.62 7.12
C VAL A 325 3.38 10.92 8.12
N TRP A 326 2.21 11.51 8.35
CA TRP A 326 1.17 11.06 9.27
C TRP A 326 1.48 11.24 10.76
N VAL A 327 2.60 11.82 11.13
CA VAL A 327 2.76 12.37 12.48
C VAL A 327 1.89 13.63 12.57
N THR A 328 0.91 13.60 13.46
CA THR A 328 -0.09 14.68 13.60
C THR A 328 0.29 15.70 14.65
N GLU A 329 1.01 15.26 15.68
CA GLU A 329 1.51 16.10 16.76
C GLU A 329 2.81 15.54 17.34
N VAL A 330 3.68 16.39 17.84
CA VAL A 330 4.90 16.03 18.57
C VAL A 330 4.96 16.83 19.84
N GLU A 331 4.78 16.15 20.97
CA GLU A 331 4.89 16.72 22.30
C GLU A 331 6.22 16.28 22.94
N GLU A 332 7.06 17.23 23.33
CA GLU A 332 8.29 16.97 24.08
C GLU A 332 7.97 16.85 25.56
N LYS A 333 8.39 15.77 26.19
CA LYS A 333 8.24 15.55 27.63
C LYS A 333 9.50 15.92 28.38
N ARG A 334 10.66 15.50 27.88
CA ARG A 334 12.01 15.76 28.38
C ARG A 334 12.98 15.60 27.22
N MET A 335 14.23 15.94 27.44
CA MET A 335 15.30 15.69 26.50
C MET A 335 15.36 14.20 26.11
N GLY A 336 15.25 13.91 24.83
CA GLY A 336 15.18 12.56 24.29
C GLY A 336 13.86 11.82 24.54
N GLU A 337 12.84 12.44 25.16
CA GLU A 337 11.52 11.83 25.38
C GLU A 337 10.41 12.63 24.73
N PHE A 338 9.71 12.00 23.79
CA PHE A 338 8.63 12.59 23.01
C PHE A 338 7.38 11.72 23.08
N VAL A 339 6.24 12.35 22.88
CA VAL A 339 4.97 11.66 22.58
C VAL A 339 4.48 12.17 21.25
N VAL A 340 4.27 11.27 20.30
CA VAL A 340 3.77 11.63 18.97
C VAL A 340 2.39 11.07 18.70
N GLY A 341 1.57 11.85 18.04
CA GLY A 341 0.31 11.39 17.48
C GLY A 341 0.57 10.66 16.17
N TYR A 342 0.25 9.37 16.10
CA TYR A 342 0.47 8.54 14.90
C TYR A 342 -0.68 7.56 14.68
N PRO A 343 -1.29 7.51 13.46
CA PRO A 343 -2.49 6.70 13.23
C PRO A 343 -2.21 5.21 13.05
N GLU A 344 -0.99 4.86 12.63
CA GLU A 344 -0.60 3.51 12.26
C GLU A 344 0.18 2.79 13.39
N ASN A 345 0.67 1.59 13.11
CA ASN A 345 1.52 0.86 14.03
C ASN A 345 2.85 1.60 14.24
N SER A 346 3.31 1.68 15.48
CA SER A 346 4.59 2.31 15.86
C SER A 346 5.80 1.78 15.10
N LEU A 347 5.72 0.55 14.59
CA LEU A 347 6.72 -0.05 13.73
C LEU A 347 7.00 0.79 12.47
N TYR A 348 5.95 1.32 11.82
CA TYR A 348 6.13 2.15 10.62
C TYR A 348 6.79 3.48 10.96
N LEU A 349 6.48 4.00 12.14
CA LEU A 349 7.16 5.17 12.69
C LEU A 349 8.64 4.87 12.93
N ALA A 350 8.95 3.71 13.54
CA ALA A 350 10.31 3.24 13.76
C ALA A 350 11.10 3.10 12.45
N ASN A 351 10.47 2.51 11.43
CA ASN A 351 11.09 2.36 10.12
C ASN A 351 11.33 3.72 9.44
N SER A 352 10.37 4.65 9.52
CA SER A 352 10.52 6.00 8.98
C SER A 352 11.66 6.76 9.66
N LEU A 353 11.80 6.63 10.96
CA LEU A 353 12.91 7.24 11.74
C LEU A 353 14.24 6.63 11.33
N ARG A 354 14.31 5.33 11.21
CA ARG A 354 15.54 4.65 10.80
C ARG A 354 15.98 5.05 9.39
N GLN A 355 15.06 5.23 8.44
CA GLN A 355 15.37 5.71 7.08
C GLN A 355 16.01 7.12 7.08
N LYS A 356 15.86 7.90 8.13
CA LYS A 356 16.58 9.17 8.30
C LYS A 356 18.10 8.98 8.55
N GLY A 357 18.56 7.74 8.79
CA GLY A 357 19.97 7.39 8.93
C GLY A 357 20.64 7.81 10.25
N ARG A 358 19.87 8.43 11.17
CA ARG A 358 20.37 8.92 12.47
C ARG A 358 19.82 8.19 13.68
N PHE A 359 18.96 7.19 13.45
CA PHE A 359 18.32 6.43 14.52
C PHE A 359 18.55 4.94 14.35
N LYS A 360 18.92 4.29 15.44
CA LYS A 360 18.92 2.84 15.57
C LYS A 360 17.73 2.43 16.44
N VAL A 361 16.90 1.54 15.96
CA VAL A 361 15.77 0.99 16.74
C VAL A 361 16.33 -0.01 17.74
N VAL A 362 16.07 0.23 19.03
CA VAL A 362 16.49 -0.64 20.13
C VAL A 362 15.36 -1.56 20.55
N ASP A 363 14.15 -0.99 20.68
CA ASP A 363 12.95 -1.72 21.09
C ASP A 363 11.69 -1.02 20.59
N PHE A 364 10.61 -1.75 20.42
CA PHE A 364 9.31 -1.18 20.06
C PHE A 364 8.14 -2.01 20.60
N THR A 365 7.08 -1.30 20.92
CA THR A 365 5.76 -1.86 21.24
C THR A 365 4.69 -1.12 20.42
N PRO A 366 3.44 -1.55 20.37
CA PRO A 366 2.38 -0.83 19.65
C PRO A 366 2.22 0.66 20.03
N TYR A 367 2.70 1.06 21.21
CA TYR A 367 2.53 2.40 21.77
C TYR A 367 3.83 3.06 22.26
N ALA A 368 4.97 2.41 22.06
CA ALA A 368 6.26 2.95 22.49
C ALA A 368 7.39 2.53 21.56
N LEU A 369 8.37 3.42 21.40
CA LEU A 369 9.62 3.17 20.70
C LEU A 369 10.81 3.55 21.59
N THR A 370 11.85 2.72 21.59
CA THR A 370 13.15 3.06 22.16
C THR A 370 14.18 3.09 21.03
N LEU A 371 14.83 4.21 20.87
CA LEU A 371 15.79 4.48 19.81
C LEU A 371 17.13 4.88 20.43
N GLU A 372 18.19 4.74 19.65
CA GLU A 372 19.51 5.27 19.94
C GLU A 372 19.88 6.30 18.88
N TRP A 373 20.34 7.48 19.30
CA TRP A 373 20.82 8.53 18.41
C TRP A 373 22.24 8.21 17.95
N ILE A 374 22.43 8.14 16.65
CA ILE A 374 23.74 7.93 16.02
C ILE A 374 24.34 9.30 15.73
N LYS A 375 25.37 9.68 16.48
CA LYS A 375 26.20 10.86 16.16
C LYS A 375 26.97 10.59 14.88
N GLN A 376 26.90 11.48 13.94
CA GLN A 376 27.77 11.47 12.75
C GLN A 376 29.14 12.06 13.13
#